data_bd108ecd6cc325d3e9e0128bd4655f36
#
_entry.id   bd108ecd6cc325d3e9e0128bd4655f36
#
_cell.length_a   1.000
_cell.length_b   1.000
_cell.length_c   1.000
_cell.angle_alpha   90.00
_cell.angle_beta   90.00
_cell.angle_gamma   90.00
#
_symmetry.space_group_name_H-M   'P 1'
#
loop_
_entity.id
_entity.type
_entity.pdbx_description
1 polymer ?
#
loop_
_entity_poly.entity_id
_entity_poly.type
_entity_poly.pdbx_seq_one_letter_code
_entity_poly.pdbx_strand_id
1 'polypeptide(L)'
;SGILQINILIGTIIASYETGAVSFLYYADRIYQLPLALIGIAIGIVLLPSISKKIKENKKLSINKTIEKTIVYSMLLAIPASVALYVMPEIIISFLFERGAFDAISTHNSSMALKVFSLGLIAFILVKILTPIFFANENSKLPLNFSIITVILNTLLSIFLFLELGFLGIAAATVISSWFNVVLLYFYLFKNKYFSHSNEIFAPLFVILVVSSLLGFYLFVIKNVYLSLSFSNFFYDALFFITILISGLVVFFTMISFYKPFNYVNLKKQILSDE
;
A
#
# COMPACT_ATOMS: atom_id res chain seq x y z
N SER A 1 7.79 8.91 15.18
CA SER A 1 6.65 9.65 14.57
C SER A 1 7.03 11.08 14.18
N GLY A 2 7.92 11.78 14.89
CA GLY A 2 8.33 13.15 14.58
C GLY A 2 8.94 13.33 13.17
N ILE A 3 9.78 12.39 12.74
CA ILE A 3 10.42 12.44 11.41
C ILE A 3 9.38 12.42 10.28
N LEU A 4 8.32 11.63 10.43
CA LEU A 4 7.24 11.59 9.44
C LEU A 4 6.47 12.92 9.37
N GLN A 5 6.28 13.60 10.51
CA GLN A 5 5.63 14.92 10.54
C GLN A 5 6.48 15.98 9.81
N ILE A 6 7.80 15.94 10.00
CA ILE A 6 8.72 16.84 9.27
C ILE A 6 8.61 16.60 7.76
N ASN A 7 8.55 15.35 7.32
CA ASN A 7 8.40 15.02 5.90
C ASN A 7 7.10 15.57 5.29
N ILE A 8 5.98 15.40 6.02
CA ILE A 8 4.68 15.95 5.61
C ILE A 8 4.73 17.46 5.52
N LEU A 9 5.35 18.13 6.51
CA LEU A 9 5.47 19.57 6.55
C LEU A 9 6.29 20.10 5.36
N ILE A 10 7.44 19.49 5.07
CA ILE A 10 8.28 19.86 3.93
C ILE A 10 7.51 19.68 2.61
N GLY A 11 6.84 18.53 2.44
CA GLY A 11 6.03 18.27 1.25
C GLY A 11 4.91 19.30 1.07
N THR A 12 4.25 19.70 2.17
CA THR A 12 3.20 20.74 2.15
C THR A 12 3.76 22.10 1.77
N ILE A 13 4.95 22.49 2.29
CA ILE A 13 5.61 23.74 1.92
C ILE A 13 5.92 23.76 0.42
N ILE A 14 6.50 22.69 -0.12
CA ILE A 14 6.80 22.60 -1.56
C ILE A 14 5.51 22.65 -2.38
N ALA A 15 4.46 21.90 -1.98
CA ALA A 15 3.18 21.89 -2.66
C ALA A 15 2.48 23.27 -2.66
N SER A 16 2.73 24.13 -1.65
CA SER A 16 2.08 25.45 -1.57
C SER A 16 2.48 26.42 -2.67
N TYR A 17 3.55 26.14 -3.41
CA TYR A 17 3.95 26.95 -4.57
C TYR A 17 3.08 26.70 -5.81
N GLU A 18 2.22 25.69 -5.81
CA GLU A 18 1.29 25.39 -6.90
C GLU A 18 -0.16 25.41 -6.38
N THR A 19 -1.02 26.16 -7.10
CA THR A 19 -2.42 26.36 -6.69
C THR A 19 -3.19 25.05 -6.65
N GLY A 20 -3.80 24.74 -5.49
CA GLY A 20 -4.59 23.53 -5.29
C GLY A 20 -3.77 22.28 -4.97
N ALA A 21 -2.46 22.26 -5.18
CA ALA A 21 -1.60 21.08 -5.01
C ALA A 21 -1.69 20.43 -3.62
N VAL A 22 -1.70 21.26 -2.56
CA VAL A 22 -1.86 20.77 -1.18
C VAL A 22 -3.15 19.98 -1.03
N SER A 23 -4.25 20.49 -1.58
CA SER A 23 -5.56 19.80 -1.52
C SER A 23 -5.55 18.51 -2.35
N PHE A 24 -5.00 18.54 -3.57
CA PHE A 24 -4.94 17.38 -4.45
C PHE A 24 -4.17 16.23 -3.80
N LEU A 25 -2.99 16.53 -3.24
CA LEU A 25 -2.18 15.55 -2.52
C LEU A 25 -2.88 15.04 -1.24
N TYR A 26 -3.55 15.94 -0.50
CA TYR A 26 -4.27 15.59 0.72
C TYR A 26 -5.40 14.60 0.46
N TYR A 27 -6.25 14.84 -0.53
CA TYR A 27 -7.37 13.94 -0.84
C TYR A 27 -6.86 12.58 -1.36
N ALA A 28 -5.84 12.57 -2.21
CA ALA A 28 -5.19 11.34 -2.66
C ALA A 28 -4.59 10.54 -1.49
N ASP A 29 -3.91 11.24 -0.57
CA ASP A 29 -3.30 10.63 0.62
C ASP A 29 -4.34 9.93 1.50
N ARG A 30 -5.52 10.52 1.73
CA ARG A 30 -6.59 9.90 2.53
C ARG A 30 -7.08 8.57 1.97
N ILE A 31 -7.13 8.43 0.65
CA ILE A 31 -7.63 7.22 0.02
C ILE A 31 -6.65 6.05 0.15
N TYR A 32 -5.38 6.24 -0.18
CA TYR A 32 -4.43 5.11 -0.06
C TYR A 32 -4.11 4.77 1.40
N GLN A 33 -4.33 5.70 2.33
CA GLN A 33 -4.19 5.42 3.76
C GLN A 33 -5.24 4.42 4.28
N LEU A 34 -6.40 4.27 3.64
CA LEU A 34 -7.42 3.30 4.07
C LEU A 34 -6.90 1.85 4.04
N PRO A 35 -6.46 1.29 2.89
CA PRO A 35 -5.89 -0.05 2.87
C PRO A 35 -4.60 -0.13 3.70
N LEU A 36 -3.77 0.91 3.71
CA LEU A 36 -2.56 0.97 4.51
C LEU A 36 -2.83 0.86 6.02
N ALA A 37 -3.88 1.53 6.52
CA ALA A 37 -4.25 1.48 7.93
C ALA A 37 -4.80 0.10 8.31
N LEU A 38 -5.73 -0.45 7.51
CA LEU A 38 -6.33 -1.76 7.77
C LEU A 38 -5.25 -2.86 7.88
N ILE A 39 -4.35 -2.92 6.89
CA ILE A 39 -3.28 -3.92 6.87
C ILE A 39 -2.24 -3.62 7.94
N GLY A 40 -1.87 -2.35 8.12
CA GLY A 40 -0.85 -1.92 9.07
C GLY A 40 -1.24 -2.15 10.52
N ILE A 41 -2.51 -2.00 10.90
CA ILE A 41 -3.03 -2.29 12.23
C ILE A 41 -2.90 -3.79 12.52
N ALA A 42 -3.35 -4.64 11.59
CA ALA A 42 -3.25 -6.09 11.72
C ALA A 42 -1.79 -6.56 11.91
N ILE A 43 -0.86 -6.00 11.13
CA ILE A 43 0.58 -6.28 11.26
C ILE A 43 1.09 -5.84 12.65
N GLY A 44 0.78 -4.62 13.08
CA GLY A 44 1.28 -4.05 14.32
C GLY A 44 0.86 -4.83 15.55
N ILE A 45 -0.38 -5.34 15.58
CA ILE A 45 -0.92 -6.09 16.73
C ILE A 45 -0.33 -7.51 16.79
N VAL A 46 -0.13 -8.18 15.66
CA VAL A 46 0.21 -9.61 15.63
C VAL A 46 1.71 -9.85 15.48
N LEU A 47 2.39 -9.10 14.60
CA LEU A 47 3.75 -9.42 14.18
C LEU A 47 4.78 -9.20 15.28
N LEU A 48 4.80 -8.02 15.90
CA LEU A 48 5.83 -7.66 16.88
C LEU A 48 5.82 -8.57 18.12
N PRO A 49 4.67 -8.83 18.78
CA PRO A 49 4.65 -9.76 19.93
C PRO A 49 5.04 -11.19 19.54
N SER A 50 4.57 -11.67 18.38
CA SER A 50 4.88 -13.01 17.89
C SER A 50 6.37 -13.21 17.63
N ILE A 51 7.04 -12.24 16.97
CA ILE A 51 8.49 -12.31 16.71
C ILE A 51 9.27 -12.19 18.01
N SER A 52 8.93 -11.25 18.89
CA SER A 52 9.62 -11.06 20.16
C SER A 52 9.59 -12.32 21.06
N LYS A 53 8.45 -13.00 21.11
CA LYS A 53 8.31 -14.29 21.81
C LYS A 53 9.24 -15.35 21.21
N LYS A 54 9.23 -15.51 19.88
CA LYS A 54 10.04 -16.52 19.17
C LYS A 54 11.54 -16.25 19.25
N ILE A 55 11.95 -14.98 19.33
CA ILE A 55 13.36 -14.59 19.56
C ILE A 55 13.81 -15.08 20.94
N LYS A 56 13.01 -14.84 21.98
CA LYS A 56 13.30 -15.31 23.36
C LYS A 56 13.39 -16.84 23.43
N GLU A 57 12.62 -17.55 22.62
CA GLU A 57 12.64 -19.01 22.53
C GLU A 57 13.73 -19.56 21.59
N ASN A 58 14.57 -18.72 20.98
CA ASN A 58 15.61 -19.10 20.00
C ASN A 58 15.12 -19.87 18.78
N LYS A 59 13.85 -19.68 18.36
CA LYS A 59 13.19 -20.41 17.27
C LYS A 59 13.36 -19.70 15.90
N LYS A 60 14.59 -19.59 15.38
CA LYS A 60 14.90 -18.86 14.13
C LYS A 60 14.04 -19.27 12.93
N LEU A 61 13.85 -20.56 12.68
CA LEU A 61 13.02 -21.06 11.58
C LEU A 61 11.55 -20.60 11.70
N SER A 62 11.03 -20.57 12.93
CA SER A 62 9.68 -20.12 13.20
C SER A 62 9.51 -18.61 12.99
N ILE A 63 10.57 -17.82 13.27
CA ILE A 63 10.60 -16.36 13.01
C ILE A 63 10.47 -16.11 11.52
N ASN A 64 11.33 -16.74 10.69
CA ASN A 64 11.31 -16.56 9.23
C ASN A 64 9.95 -16.93 8.65
N LYS A 65 9.39 -18.07 9.02
CA LYS A 65 8.05 -18.51 8.58
C LYS A 65 6.96 -17.49 8.97
N THR A 66 7.04 -16.89 10.16
CA THR A 66 6.07 -15.86 10.59
C THR A 66 6.18 -14.61 9.74
N ILE A 67 7.40 -14.14 9.47
CA ILE A 67 7.64 -12.95 8.63
C ILE A 67 7.14 -13.22 7.20
N GLU A 68 7.48 -14.38 6.61
CA GLU A 68 7.06 -14.77 5.27
C GLU A 68 5.53 -14.85 5.16
N LYS A 69 4.86 -15.50 6.11
CA LYS A 69 3.39 -15.54 6.17
C LYS A 69 2.82 -14.12 6.23
N THR A 70 3.37 -13.26 7.08
CA THR A 70 2.91 -11.87 7.22
C THR A 70 3.08 -11.10 5.91
N ILE A 71 4.22 -11.25 5.21
CA ILE A 71 4.44 -10.64 3.89
C ILE A 71 3.38 -11.14 2.91
N VAL A 72 3.20 -12.45 2.79
CA VAL A 72 2.26 -13.04 1.82
C VAL A 72 0.82 -12.59 2.08
N TYR A 73 0.33 -12.63 3.33
CA TYR A 73 -1.04 -12.20 3.65
C TYR A 73 -1.22 -10.69 3.51
N SER A 74 -0.20 -9.90 3.82
CA SER A 74 -0.27 -8.45 3.59
C SER A 74 -0.28 -8.13 2.10
N MET A 75 0.51 -8.83 1.29
CA MET A 75 0.52 -8.65 -0.17
C MET A 75 -0.77 -9.15 -0.83
N LEU A 76 -1.42 -10.18 -0.27
CA LEU A 76 -2.74 -10.65 -0.72
C LEU A 76 -3.81 -9.54 -0.70
N LEU A 77 -3.70 -8.60 0.23
CA LEU A 77 -4.62 -7.45 0.32
C LEU A 77 -4.03 -6.20 -0.36
N ALA A 78 -2.73 -5.96 -0.23
CA ALA A 78 -2.07 -4.76 -0.69
C ALA A 78 -1.99 -4.66 -2.22
N ILE A 79 -1.64 -5.76 -2.90
CA ILE A 79 -1.45 -5.75 -4.35
C ILE A 79 -2.77 -5.50 -5.09
N PRO A 80 -3.89 -6.22 -4.80
CA PRO A 80 -5.16 -5.92 -5.46
C PRO A 80 -5.69 -4.53 -5.11
N ALA A 81 -5.50 -4.03 -3.87
CA ALA A 81 -5.86 -2.67 -3.50
C ALA A 81 -5.05 -1.63 -4.30
N SER A 82 -3.73 -1.83 -4.43
CA SER A 82 -2.86 -0.98 -5.24
C SER A 82 -3.31 -0.94 -6.71
N VAL A 83 -3.64 -2.11 -7.29
CA VAL A 83 -4.14 -2.22 -8.66
C VAL A 83 -5.48 -1.51 -8.82
N ALA A 84 -6.42 -1.66 -7.89
CA ALA A 84 -7.72 -0.98 -7.95
C ALA A 84 -7.55 0.55 -7.90
N LEU A 85 -6.72 1.05 -6.98
CA LEU A 85 -6.41 2.49 -6.85
C LEU A 85 -5.69 3.04 -8.10
N TYR A 86 -4.87 2.22 -8.77
CA TYR A 86 -4.18 2.60 -10.00
C TYR A 86 -5.10 2.66 -11.21
N VAL A 87 -6.01 1.68 -11.35
CA VAL A 87 -6.87 1.54 -12.55
C VAL A 87 -8.06 2.49 -12.50
N MET A 88 -8.64 2.72 -11.31
CA MET A 88 -9.88 3.48 -11.14
C MET A 88 -9.75 4.70 -10.21
N PRO A 89 -8.64 5.46 -10.22
CA PRO A 89 -8.45 6.55 -9.26
C PRO A 89 -9.49 7.65 -9.43
N GLU A 90 -9.85 7.94 -10.69
CA GLU A 90 -10.79 9.02 -11.05
C GLU A 90 -12.22 8.71 -10.58
N ILE A 91 -12.70 7.49 -10.79
CA ILE A 91 -14.01 7.06 -10.31
C ILE A 91 -14.07 7.07 -8.78
N ILE A 92 -13.00 6.62 -8.11
CA ILE A 92 -12.93 6.60 -6.64
C ILE A 92 -12.96 8.03 -6.08
N ILE A 93 -12.15 8.93 -6.63
CA ILE A 93 -12.08 10.33 -6.17
C ILE A 93 -13.38 11.07 -6.48
N SER A 94 -13.90 10.94 -7.71
CA SER A 94 -15.16 11.56 -8.11
C SER A 94 -16.30 11.14 -7.20
N PHE A 95 -16.50 9.85 -7.04
CA PHE A 95 -17.58 9.32 -6.20
C PHE A 95 -17.51 9.82 -4.74
N LEU A 96 -16.31 9.88 -4.17
CA LEU A 96 -16.15 10.24 -2.77
C LEU A 96 -16.16 11.75 -2.51
N PHE A 97 -15.64 12.56 -3.44
CA PHE A 97 -15.34 13.97 -3.16
C PHE A 97 -15.92 14.97 -4.15
N GLU A 98 -16.28 14.59 -5.38
CA GLU A 98 -16.74 15.54 -6.42
C GLU A 98 -18.13 16.09 -6.11
N ARG A 99 -18.14 17.12 -5.23
CA ARG A 99 -19.34 17.85 -4.82
C ARG A 99 -18.99 19.23 -4.27
N GLY A 100 -19.91 20.16 -4.42
CA GLY A 100 -19.72 21.54 -3.92
C GLY A 100 -18.55 22.24 -4.58
N ALA A 101 -17.56 22.65 -3.80
CA ALA A 101 -16.36 23.32 -4.29
C ALA A 101 -15.29 22.36 -4.88
N PHE A 102 -15.46 21.05 -4.74
CA PHE A 102 -14.54 20.06 -5.32
C PHE A 102 -15.02 19.69 -6.72
N ASP A 103 -14.42 20.34 -7.71
CA ASP A 103 -14.80 20.26 -9.11
C ASP A 103 -14.07 19.15 -9.88
N ALA A 104 -14.40 18.99 -11.18
CA ALA A 104 -13.78 17.99 -12.07
C ALA A 104 -12.26 18.17 -12.21
N ILE A 105 -11.74 19.41 -12.11
CA ILE A 105 -10.29 19.69 -12.14
C ILE A 105 -9.64 19.13 -10.89
N SER A 106 -10.25 19.36 -9.73
CA SER A 106 -9.80 18.80 -8.44
C SER A 106 -9.85 17.27 -8.44
N THR A 107 -10.90 16.69 -9.03
CA THR A 107 -11.03 15.24 -9.23
C THR A 107 -9.89 14.69 -10.08
N HIS A 108 -9.63 15.29 -11.24
CA HIS A 108 -8.56 14.85 -12.14
C HIS A 108 -7.20 14.91 -11.47
N ASN A 109 -6.84 16.05 -10.87
CA ASN A 109 -5.53 16.23 -10.24
C ASN A 109 -5.33 15.33 -9.02
N SER A 110 -6.35 15.18 -8.17
CA SER A 110 -6.28 14.25 -7.02
C SER A 110 -6.19 12.80 -7.46
N SER A 111 -6.86 12.43 -8.55
CA SER A 111 -6.79 11.08 -9.11
C SER A 111 -5.42 10.76 -9.69
N MET A 112 -4.78 11.72 -10.34
CA MET A 112 -3.40 11.57 -10.83
C MET A 112 -2.42 11.36 -9.66
N ALA A 113 -2.55 12.12 -8.58
CA ALA A 113 -1.75 11.91 -7.36
C ALA A 113 -2.02 10.53 -6.72
N LEU A 114 -3.30 10.09 -6.64
CA LEU A 114 -3.67 8.79 -6.12
C LEU A 114 -3.08 7.64 -6.96
N LYS A 115 -3.07 7.79 -8.28
CA LYS A 115 -2.46 6.84 -9.20
C LYS A 115 -0.95 6.67 -8.92
N VAL A 116 -0.24 7.76 -8.64
CA VAL A 116 1.17 7.71 -8.25
C VAL A 116 1.33 7.05 -6.88
N PHE A 117 0.58 7.47 -5.86
CA PHE A 117 0.65 6.89 -4.52
C PHE A 117 0.31 5.41 -4.47
N SER A 118 -0.58 4.93 -5.35
CA SER A 118 -0.93 3.51 -5.41
C SER A 118 0.28 2.62 -5.69
N LEU A 119 1.26 3.08 -6.47
CA LEU A 119 2.53 2.38 -6.72
C LEU A 119 3.43 2.30 -5.47
N GLY A 120 3.21 3.20 -4.52
CA GLY A 120 3.91 3.23 -3.23
C GLY A 120 3.26 2.36 -2.15
N LEU A 121 1.99 1.98 -2.30
CA LEU A 121 1.24 1.28 -1.25
C LEU A 121 1.93 0.01 -0.76
N ILE A 122 2.49 -0.77 -1.68
CA ILE A 122 3.25 -1.99 -1.37
C ILE A 122 4.49 -1.65 -0.53
N ALA A 123 5.24 -0.61 -0.90
CA ALA A 123 6.42 -0.18 -0.16
C ALA A 123 6.05 0.32 1.25
N PHE A 124 4.99 1.11 1.39
CA PHE A 124 4.50 1.60 2.69
C PHE A 124 4.13 0.44 3.63
N ILE A 125 3.50 -0.62 3.11
CA ILE A 125 3.16 -1.82 3.88
C ILE A 125 4.41 -2.62 4.23
N LEU A 126 5.35 -2.81 3.29
CA LEU A 126 6.60 -3.52 3.57
C LEU A 126 7.42 -2.83 4.67
N VAL A 127 7.49 -1.50 4.68
CA VAL A 127 8.14 -0.76 5.78
C VAL A 127 7.48 -1.10 7.12
N LYS A 128 6.14 -1.20 7.18
CA LYS A 128 5.41 -1.57 8.41
C LYS A 128 5.66 -3.03 8.84
N ILE A 129 6.02 -3.92 7.93
CA ILE A 129 6.39 -5.31 8.24
C ILE A 129 7.85 -5.41 8.68
N LEU A 130 8.76 -4.74 7.98
CA LEU A 130 10.20 -4.89 8.22
C LEU A 130 10.68 -4.14 9.47
N THR A 131 10.10 -2.98 9.78
CA THR A 131 10.51 -2.17 10.95
C THR A 131 10.33 -2.90 12.29
N PRO A 132 9.20 -3.58 12.59
CA PRO A 132 9.04 -4.34 13.83
C PRO A 132 10.09 -5.44 14.06
N ILE A 133 10.70 -5.98 13.00
CA ILE A 133 11.76 -6.99 13.11
C ILE A 133 12.99 -6.40 13.82
N PHE A 134 13.33 -5.13 13.54
CA PHE A 134 14.39 -4.43 14.25
C PHE A 134 14.04 -4.21 15.71
N PHE A 135 12.81 -3.79 16.00
CA PHE A 135 12.37 -3.55 17.38
C PHE A 135 12.35 -4.84 18.21
N ALA A 136 11.95 -5.96 17.62
CA ALA A 136 12.01 -7.27 18.25
C ALA A 136 13.44 -7.71 18.58
N ASN A 137 14.45 -7.23 17.82
CA ASN A 137 15.87 -7.44 18.08
C ASN A 137 16.51 -6.29 18.89
N GLU A 138 15.70 -5.51 19.64
CA GLU A 138 16.14 -4.41 20.51
C GLU A 138 16.93 -3.30 19.77
N ASN A 139 16.79 -3.20 18.46
CA ASN A 139 17.51 -2.25 17.63
C ASN A 139 16.54 -1.19 17.05
N SER A 140 16.29 -0.14 17.81
CA SER A 140 15.45 0.99 17.37
C SER A 140 16.23 2.07 16.62
N LYS A 141 17.57 2.13 16.77
CA LYS A 141 18.41 3.18 16.19
C LYS A 141 18.52 3.06 14.67
N LEU A 142 18.64 1.85 14.14
CA LEU A 142 18.83 1.64 12.70
C LEU A 142 17.60 2.03 11.87
N PRO A 143 16.36 1.60 12.18
CA PRO A 143 15.17 2.07 11.44
C PRO A 143 15.01 3.59 11.53
N LEU A 144 15.38 4.20 12.66
CA LEU A 144 15.39 5.65 12.80
C LEU A 144 16.35 6.30 11.82
N ASN A 145 17.60 5.84 11.75
CA ASN A 145 18.62 6.37 10.84
C ASN A 145 18.19 6.20 9.36
N PHE A 146 17.65 5.03 9.01
CA PHE A 146 17.13 4.80 7.65
C PHE A 146 15.96 5.72 7.33
N SER A 147 15.08 5.98 8.30
CA SER A 147 14.00 6.95 8.13
C SER A 147 14.52 8.38 7.91
N ILE A 148 15.57 8.80 8.62
CA ILE A 148 16.20 10.11 8.42
C ILE A 148 16.77 10.21 6.99
N ILE A 149 17.54 9.22 6.56
CA ILE A 149 18.10 9.17 5.20
C ILE A 149 16.98 9.22 4.16
N THR A 150 15.90 8.49 4.39
CA THR A 150 14.74 8.45 3.50
C THR A 150 14.05 9.82 3.41
N VAL A 151 13.91 10.55 4.52
CA VAL A 151 13.32 11.90 4.52
C VAL A 151 14.21 12.89 3.78
N ILE A 152 15.53 12.83 3.98
CA ILE A 152 16.47 13.68 3.22
C ILE A 152 16.35 13.38 1.73
N LEU A 153 16.36 12.11 1.33
CA LEU A 153 16.19 11.71 -0.07
C LEU A 153 14.84 12.18 -0.63
N ASN A 154 13.76 11.98 0.11
CA ASN A 154 12.43 12.46 -0.29
C ASN A 154 12.42 13.97 -0.51
N THR A 155 12.99 14.75 0.41
CA THR A 155 13.05 16.21 0.32
C THR A 155 13.80 16.63 -0.97
N LEU A 156 14.98 16.06 -1.21
CA LEU A 156 15.77 16.39 -2.40
C LEU A 156 15.04 16.01 -3.69
N LEU A 157 14.45 14.80 -3.73
CA LEU A 157 13.66 14.36 -4.88
C LEU A 157 12.40 15.21 -5.06
N SER A 158 11.71 15.60 -3.97
CA SER A 158 10.51 16.45 -4.05
C SER A 158 10.84 17.80 -4.67
N ILE A 159 11.93 18.44 -4.27
CA ILE A 159 12.36 19.71 -4.86
C ILE A 159 12.69 19.54 -6.34
N PHE A 160 13.48 18.53 -6.68
CA PHE A 160 13.90 18.29 -8.07
C PHE A 160 12.72 17.94 -8.97
N LEU A 161 11.89 16.95 -8.55
CA LEU A 161 10.78 16.49 -9.37
C LEU A 161 9.60 17.49 -9.40
N PHE A 162 9.46 18.35 -8.40
CA PHE A 162 8.46 19.41 -8.43
C PHE A 162 8.70 20.40 -9.58
N LEU A 163 9.95 20.69 -9.90
CA LEU A 163 10.28 21.59 -11.01
C LEU A 163 9.86 21.04 -12.38
N GLU A 164 9.86 19.71 -12.54
CA GLU A 164 9.55 19.03 -13.81
C GLU A 164 8.08 18.55 -13.89
N LEU A 165 7.53 18.07 -12.78
CA LEU A 165 6.25 17.38 -12.72
C LEU A 165 5.20 18.08 -11.85
N GLY A 166 5.51 19.26 -11.30
CA GLY A 166 4.63 19.95 -10.36
C GLY A 166 4.34 19.07 -9.12
N PHE A 167 3.14 19.16 -8.57
CA PHE A 167 2.73 18.42 -7.37
C PHE A 167 2.85 16.90 -7.52
N LEU A 168 2.76 16.35 -8.74
CA LEU A 168 2.97 14.91 -8.97
C LEU A 168 4.40 14.48 -8.66
N GLY A 169 5.37 15.39 -8.79
CA GLY A 169 6.76 15.16 -8.40
C GLY A 169 6.91 14.87 -6.92
N ILE A 170 6.13 15.52 -6.05
CA ILE A 170 6.12 15.27 -4.60
C ILE A 170 5.57 13.87 -4.30
N ALA A 171 4.48 13.47 -4.97
CA ALA A 171 3.93 12.13 -4.85
C ALA A 171 4.93 11.06 -5.31
N ALA A 172 5.59 11.29 -6.46
CA ALA A 172 6.61 10.39 -7.00
C ALA A 172 7.84 10.29 -6.07
N ALA A 173 8.32 11.41 -5.54
CA ALA A 173 9.41 11.43 -4.56
C ALA A 173 9.08 10.58 -3.33
N THR A 174 7.84 10.68 -2.82
CA THR A 174 7.38 9.90 -1.67
C THR A 174 7.37 8.39 -1.98
N VAL A 175 6.93 7.99 -3.15
CA VAL A 175 6.94 6.60 -3.59
C VAL A 175 8.36 6.07 -3.75
N ILE A 176 9.22 6.80 -4.47
CA ILE A 176 10.61 6.39 -4.72
C ILE A 176 11.39 6.27 -3.40
N SER A 177 11.29 7.27 -2.53
CA SER A 177 11.97 7.24 -1.24
C SER A 177 11.48 6.11 -0.32
N SER A 178 10.19 5.77 -0.40
CA SER A 178 9.64 4.63 0.37
C SER A 178 10.16 3.28 -0.13
N TRP A 179 10.28 3.09 -1.45
CA TRP A 179 10.94 1.92 -2.00
C TRP A 179 12.42 1.85 -1.61
N PHE A 180 13.12 2.98 -1.62
CA PHE A 180 14.48 3.06 -1.14
C PHE A 180 14.60 2.64 0.33
N ASN A 181 13.67 3.09 1.19
CA ASN A 181 13.63 2.66 2.60
C ASN A 181 13.41 1.15 2.73
N VAL A 182 12.52 0.55 1.93
CA VAL A 182 12.33 -0.92 1.89
C VAL A 182 13.64 -1.62 1.56
N VAL A 183 14.36 -1.14 0.55
CA VAL A 183 15.65 -1.72 0.14
C VAL A 183 16.68 -1.65 1.28
N LEU A 184 16.80 -0.50 1.96
CA LEU A 184 17.71 -0.34 3.10
C LEU A 184 17.37 -1.31 4.25
N LEU A 185 16.08 -1.35 4.65
CA LEU A 185 15.62 -2.23 5.71
C LEU A 185 15.83 -3.70 5.36
N TYR A 186 15.42 -4.11 4.16
CA TYR A 186 15.54 -5.49 3.70
C TYR A 186 16.98 -5.94 3.60
N PHE A 187 17.84 -5.13 2.95
CA PHE A 187 19.26 -5.45 2.80
C PHE A 187 19.97 -5.63 4.13
N TYR A 188 19.68 -4.78 5.11
CA TYR A 188 20.27 -4.89 6.43
C TYR A 188 19.80 -6.16 7.17
N LEU A 189 18.49 -6.45 7.13
CA LEU A 189 17.94 -7.65 7.78
C LEU A 189 18.51 -8.93 7.16
N PHE A 190 18.67 -8.95 5.84
CA PHE A 190 19.23 -10.10 5.12
C PHE A 190 20.71 -10.28 5.43
N LYS A 191 21.52 -9.22 5.35
CA LYS A 191 22.96 -9.25 5.61
C LYS A 191 23.29 -9.72 7.03
N ASN A 192 22.50 -9.28 8.02
CA ASN A 192 22.74 -9.63 9.42
C ASN A 192 22.00 -10.91 9.86
N LYS A 193 21.40 -11.64 8.94
CA LYS A 193 20.69 -12.91 9.18
C LYS A 193 19.55 -12.78 10.21
N TYR A 194 18.96 -11.59 10.34
CA TYR A 194 17.74 -11.38 11.13
C TYR A 194 16.51 -11.92 10.41
N PHE A 195 16.55 -11.96 9.07
CA PHE A 195 15.56 -12.55 8.20
C PHE A 195 16.23 -13.25 7.02
N SER A 196 15.77 -14.44 6.69
CA SER A 196 16.11 -15.17 5.47
C SER A 196 14.82 -15.70 4.85
N HIS A 197 14.61 -15.44 3.57
CA HIS A 197 13.46 -15.96 2.85
C HIS A 197 13.71 -17.39 2.39
N SER A 198 12.65 -18.21 2.38
CA SER A 198 12.64 -19.50 1.71
C SER A 198 12.16 -19.33 0.25
N ASN A 199 12.49 -20.29 -0.61
CA ASN A 199 11.97 -20.27 -1.99
C ASN A 199 10.44 -20.45 -2.03
N GLU A 200 9.82 -20.86 -0.96
CA GLU A 200 8.38 -21.08 -0.86
C GLU A 200 7.56 -19.79 -0.90
N ILE A 201 8.15 -18.61 -0.60
CA ILE A 201 7.46 -17.32 -0.62
C ILE A 201 7.14 -16.86 -2.05
N PHE A 202 7.97 -17.22 -3.04
CA PHE A 202 7.84 -16.69 -4.39
C PHE A 202 6.59 -17.18 -5.12
N ALA A 203 6.21 -18.44 -4.96
CA ALA A 203 5.05 -19.00 -5.63
C ALA A 203 3.72 -18.32 -5.21
N PRO A 204 3.40 -18.12 -3.90
CA PRO A 204 2.23 -17.34 -3.49
C PRO A 204 2.25 -15.90 -3.99
N LEU A 205 3.39 -15.21 -3.92
CA LEU A 205 3.51 -13.83 -4.38
C LEU A 205 3.28 -13.71 -5.89
N PHE A 206 3.81 -14.65 -6.67
CA PHE A 206 3.59 -14.68 -8.11
C PHE A 206 2.12 -14.90 -8.46
N VAL A 207 1.43 -15.82 -7.78
CA VAL A 207 0.00 -16.06 -7.98
C VAL A 207 -0.81 -14.81 -7.62
N ILE A 208 -0.50 -14.14 -6.50
CA ILE A 208 -1.16 -12.88 -6.12
C ILE A 208 -0.97 -11.82 -7.21
N LEU A 209 0.23 -11.67 -7.75
CA LEU A 209 0.52 -10.73 -8.85
C LEU A 209 -0.30 -11.04 -10.10
N VAL A 210 -0.36 -12.30 -10.52
CA VAL A 210 -1.12 -12.72 -11.71
C VAL A 210 -2.61 -12.46 -11.50
N VAL A 211 -3.18 -12.90 -10.37
CA VAL A 211 -4.61 -12.71 -10.08
C VAL A 211 -4.95 -11.23 -9.94
N SER A 212 -4.07 -10.42 -9.34
CA SER A 212 -4.28 -8.97 -9.24
C SER A 212 -4.17 -8.27 -10.60
N SER A 213 -3.33 -8.76 -11.51
CA SER A 213 -3.25 -8.26 -12.89
C SER A 213 -4.54 -8.57 -13.67
N LEU A 214 -5.11 -9.76 -13.49
CA LEU A 214 -6.41 -10.15 -14.06
C LEU A 214 -7.54 -9.29 -13.47
N LEU A 215 -7.51 -9.03 -12.17
CA LEU A 215 -8.41 -8.07 -11.53
C LEU A 215 -8.27 -6.67 -12.15
N GLY A 216 -7.05 -6.21 -12.38
CA GLY A 216 -6.79 -4.92 -13.03
C GLY A 216 -7.38 -4.83 -14.42
N PHE A 217 -7.25 -5.89 -15.22
CA PHE A 217 -7.88 -5.98 -16.54
C PHE A 217 -9.40 -5.94 -16.44
N TYR A 218 -9.99 -6.71 -15.53
CA TYR A 218 -11.42 -6.71 -15.25
C TYR A 218 -11.93 -5.30 -14.89
N LEU A 219 -11.26 -4.63 -13.95
CA LEU A 219 -11.62 -3.27 -13.52
C LEU A 219 -11.45 -2.24 -14.64
N PHE A 220 -10.43 -2.40 -15.49
CA PHE A 220 -10.24 -1.54 -16.67
C PHE A 220 -11.41 -1.66 -17.66
N VAL A 221 -11.87 -2.88 -17.93
CA VAL A 221 -13.05 -3.11 -18.81
C VAL A 221 -14.30 -2.48 -18.22
N ILE A 222 -14.57 -2.72 -16.92
CA ILE A 222 -15.76 -2.16 -16.25
C ILE A 222 -15.69 -0.63 -16.15
N LYS A 223 -14.50 -0.05 -15.92
CA LYS A 223 -14.31 1.39 -15.96
C LYS A 223 -14.81 1.99 -17.28
N ASN A 224 -14.45 1.39 -18.41
CA ASN A 224 -14.88 1.88 -19.72
C ASN A 224 -16.39 1.76 -19.90
N VAL A 225 -17.01 0.69 -19.40
CA VAL A 225 -18.47 0.54 -19.37
C VAL A 225 -19.13 1.61 -18.50
N TYR A 226 -18.59 1.86 -17.30
CA TYR A 226 -19.07 2.90 -16.39
C TYR A 226 -19.07 4.27 -17.05
N LEU A 227 -17.97 4.66 -17.70
CA LEU A 227 -17.84 5.95 -18.37
C LEU A 227 -18.79 6.11 -19.56
N SER A 228 -19.25 5.01 -20.19
CA SER A 228 -20.21 5.03 -21.29
C SER A 228 -21.67 5.19 -20.83
N LEU A 229 -21.99 4.91 -19.58
CA LEU A 229 -23.38 4.87 -19.07
C LEU A 229 -23.94 6.23 -18.63
N SER A 230 -23.12 7.27 -18.43
CA SER A 230 -23.53 8.65 -18.09
C SER A 230 -24.72 8.73 -17.13
N PHE A 231 -24.52 8.35 -15.86
CA PHE A 231 -25.60 8.38 -14.87
C PHE A 231 -25.97 9.84 -14.53
N SER A 232 -27.24 10.19 -14.69
CA SER A 232 -27.77 11.52 -14.31
C SER A 232 -28.21 11.60 -12.86
N ASN A 233 -28.26 10.47 -12.14
CA ASN A 233 -28.74 10.40 -10.77
C ASN A 233 -27.67 9.78 -9.85
N PHE A 234 -27.31 10.51 -8.80
CA PHE A 234 -26.33 10.09 -7.78
C PHE A 234 -26.63 8.69 -7.20
N PHE A 235 -27.91 8.33 -7.04
CA PHE A 235 -28.27 7.02 -6.49
C PHE A 235 -27.81 5.86 -7.37
N TYR A 236 -28.03 5.97 -8.69
CA TYR A 236 -27.57 4.94 -9.63
C TYR A 236 -26.06 4.89 -9.78
N ASP A 237 -25.41 6.05 -9.70
CA ASP A 237 -23.95 6.16 -9.67
C ASP A 237 -23.36 5.45 -8.45
N ALA A 238 -23.92 5.70 -7.27
CA ALA A 238 -23.54 5.04 -6.02
C ALA A 238 -23.74 3.51 -6.07
N LEU A 239 -24.92 3.08 -6.56
CA LEU A 239 -25.22 1.66 -6.67
C LEU A 239 -24.24 0.95 -7.62
N PHE A 240 -23.92 1.58 -8.75
CA PHE A 240 -22.99 1.01 -9.71
C PHE A 240 -21.56 0.97 -9.16
N PHE A 241 -21.10 2.02 -8.49
CA PHE A 241 -19.79 2.05 -7.82
C PHE A 241 -19.64 0.94 -6.78
N ILE A 242 -20.65 0.76 -5.91
CA ILE A 242 -20.66 -0.32 -4.90
C ILE A 242 -20.65 -1.68 -5.60
N THR A 243 -21.39 -1.84 -6.68
CA THR A 243 -21.41 -3.08 -7.46
C THR A 243 -20.03 -3.40 -8.06
N ILE A 244 -19.30 -2.40 -8.55
CA ILE A 244 -17.93 -2.58 -9.04
C ILE A 244 -17.01 -3.07 -7.91
N LEU A 245 -17.09 -2.44 -6.73
CA LEU A 245 -16.26 -2.82 -5.59
C LEU A 245 -16.55 -4.28 -5.15
N ILE A 246 -17.82 -4.62 -5.00
CA ILE A 246 -18.23 -5.98 -4.57
C ILE A 246 -17.84 -7.01 -5.62
N SER A 247 -18.14 -6.75 -6.91
CA SER A 247 -17.79 -7.68 -7.98
C SER A 247 -16.28 -7.87 -8.13
N GLY A 248 -15.49 -6.79 -7.98
CA GLY A 248 -14.03 -6.87 -7.98
C GLY A 248 -13.49 -7.75 -6.83
N LEU A 249 -14.03 -7.60 -5.62
CA LEU A 249 -13.70 -8.45 -4.48
C LEU A 249 -14.09 -9.92 -4.75
N VAL A 250 -15.30 -10.17 -5.24
CA VAL A 250 -15.76 -11.52 -5.56
C VAL A 250 -14.86 -12.17 -6.62
N VAL A 251 -14.55 -11.46 -7.70
CA VAL A 251 -13.65 -11.95 -8.77
C VAL A 251 -12.27 -12.26 -8.20
N PHE A 252 -11.69 -11.38 -7.40
CA PHE A 252 -10.38 -11.60 -6.81
C PHE A 252 -10.38 -12.83 -5.89
N PHE A 253 -11.31 -12.90 -4.93
CA PHE A 253 -11.35 -14.00 -3.97
C PHE A 253 -11.71 -15.33 -4.61
N THR A 254 -12.55 -15.36 -5.63
CA THR A 254 -12.82 -16.59 -6.38
C THR A 254 -11.59 -17.08 -7.14
N MET A 255 -10.89 -16.19 -7.86
CA MET A 255 -9.67 -16.56 -8.58
C MET A 255 -8.57 -17.06 -7.65
N ILE A 256 -8.32 -16.36 -6.53
CA ILE A 256 -7.25 -16.74 -5.59
C ILE A 256 -7.57 -18.04 -4.85
N SER A 257 -8.85 -18.40 -4.66
CA SER A 257 -9.27 -19.63 -3.99
C SER A 257 -8.91 -20.91 -4.75
N PHE A 258 -8.67 -20.82 -6.06
CA PHE A 258 -8.16 -21.95 -6.87
C PHE A 258 -6.71 -22.32 -6.50
N TYR A 259 -5.96 -21.41 -5.90
CA TYR A 259 -4.63 -21.71 -5.39
C TYR A 259 -4.71 -22.33 -4.00
N LYS A 260 -4.32 -23.62 -3.88
CA LYS A 260 -4.50 -24.42 -2.66
C LYS A 260 -4.11 -23.74 -1.33
N PRO A 261 -2.98 -23.00 -1.21
CA PRO A 261 -2.62 -22.30 0.02
C PRO A 261 -3.64 -21.26 0.49
N PHE A 262 -4.40 -20.65 -0.44
CA PHE A 262 -5.42 -19.63 -0.15
C PHE A 262 -6.85 -20.17 -0.20
N ASN A 263 -7.03 -21.48 -0.39
CA ASN A 263 -8.35 -22.08 -0.30
C ASN A 263 -8.91 -21.91 1.13
N TYR A 264 -10.20 -21.57 1.23
CA TYR A 264 -10.89 -21.30 2.49
C TYR A 264 -10.67 -22.39 3.56
N VAL A 265 -10.66 -23.68 3.17
CA VAL A 265 -10.44 -24.81 4.07
C VAL A 265 -9.04 -24.77 4.70
N ASN A 266 -8.03 -24.42 3.92
CA ASN A 266 -6.65 -24.35 4.39
C ASN A 266 -6.39 -23.09 5.23
N LEU A 267 -6.97 -21.95 4.86
CA LEU A 267 -6.91 -20.71 5.65
C LEU A 267 -7.55 -20.92 7.03
N LYS A 268 -8.73 -21.56 7.09
CA LYS A 268 -9.39 -21.86 8.36
C LYS A 268 -8.54 -22.82 9.23
N LYS A 269 -7.91 -23.85 8.65
CA LYS A 269 -7.00 -24.74 9.38
C LYS A 269 -5.76 -24.03 9.90
N GLN A 270 -5.19 -23.09 9.13
CA GLN A 270 -4.02 -22.34 9.56
C GLN A 270 -4.32 -21.39 10.71
N ILE A 271 -5.47 -20.70 10.68
CA ILE A 271 -5.92 -19.82 11.77
C ILE A 271 -6.13 -20.60 13.05
N LEU A 272 -6.79 -21.77 12.97
CA LEU A 272 -7.07 -22.63 14.14
C LEU A 272 -5.84 -23.39 14.68
N SER A 273 -4.76 -23.50 13.90
CA SER A 273 -3.52 -24.17 14.35
C SER A 273 -2.50 -23.20 14.97
N ASP A 274 -2.69 -21.91 14.81
CA ASP A 274 -1.82 -20.87 15.38
C ASP A 274 -2.38 -20.32 16.74
N GLU A 275 -3.58 -20.79 17.18
CA GLU A 275 -4.11 -20.68 18.56
C GLU A 275 -3.58 -21.83 19.45
#